data_666f5d5a13e91c724713855e8cc4a0a6
#
_entry.id   666f5d5a13e91c724713855e8cc4a0a6
#
_cell.length_a   1.000
_cell.length_b   1.000
_cell.length_c   1.000
_cell.angle_alpha   90.00
_cell.angle_beta   90.00
_cell.angle_gamma   90.00
#
_symmetry.space_group_name_H-M   'P 1'
#
loop_
_entity.id
_entity.type
_entity.pdbx_description
1 polymer ?
#
loop_
_entity_poly.entity_id
_entity_poly.type
_entity_poly.pdbx_seq_one_letter_code
_entity_poly.pdbx_strand_id
1 'polypeptide(L)'
;MHRLCRSLRFIPKFLLFFFPLVVQIASAQLIRALPPIADPADRRFMGVKEDWSTPSLNGTNLRPLQPIRAYLSEHPAYTVELLQLQWRWGDPIDLYVLKPKQIEKPPVILYLYGYPSDEETFKDESWQQSVTKDGFAAVGFVSALTGHRYHDRPMREWFVSELQECLATTAHDVQMILDYLDSRDDLDIRRVGLFSQGSGASIAILASAVDSRIQVLDTIDPWGDWPTWMAQSFLVPEEERANYVKPEFLRNVALLEPVDWLRKIQAKHFRLQDATFESKTPLTAKQKLRESVPLKGTVVAYRTPEEFNAMIRSKTELEWIQHELRALPDASQQNHRTKKAIETNQPHLDGSVR
;
A
#
# COMPACT_ATOMS: atom_id res chain seq x y z
N MET A 1 71.55 -25.44 37.54
CA MET A 1 71.39 -26.91 37.63
C MET A 1 70.36 -27.26 36.56
N HIS A 2 70.83 -27.78 35.42
CA HIS A 2 70.62 -29.12 34.87
C HIS A 2 69.15 -29.54 34.81
N ARG A 3 68.62 -30.01 33.72
CA ARG A 3 69.01 -30.74 32.47
C ARG A 3 67.85 -30.62 31.48
N LEU A 4 68.05 -30.35 30.20
CA LEU A 4 68.18 -31.33 29.08
C LEU A 4 67.23 -32.55 29.10
N CYS A 5 66.27 -32.64 28.17
CA CYS A 5 66.25 -33.72 27.17
C CYS A 5 65.06 -33.67 26.22
N ARG A 6 65.34 -33.59 24.95
CA ARG A 6 65.02 -34.47 23.81
C ARG A 6 63.58 -34.45 23.28
N SER A 7 63.53 -33.83 22.15
CA SER A 7 62.96 -34.23 20.84
C SER A 7 62.24 -35.59 20.75
N LEU A 8 60.99 -35.52 20.28
CA LEU A 8 60.44 -36.52 19.36
C LEU A 8 59.55 -35.85 18.32
N ARG A 9 60.00 -36.01 17.08
CA ARG A 9 59.24 -35.65 15.88
C ARG A 9 58.08 -36.63 15.72
N PHE A 10 56.88 -36.13 15.68
CA PHE A 10 55.74 -36.84 15.11
C PHE A 10 55.19 -36.01 13.95
N ILE A 11 55.28 -36.54 12.76
CA ILE A 11 54.63 -36.10 11.56
C ILE A 11 53.26 -36.75 11.53
N PRO A 12 52.16 -36.02 11.58
CA PRO A 12 50.88 -36.61 11.21
C PRO A 12 50.67 -36.43 9.73
N LYS A 13 50.36 -37.52 9.09
CA LYS A 13 49.95 -37.65 7.70
C LYS A 13 48.79 -36.72 7.43
N PHE A 14 48.97 -35.77 6.53
CA PHE A 14 47.90 -35.00 5.91
C PHE A 14 47.03 -35.96 5.09
N LEU A 15 45.86 -36.31 5.62
CA LEU A 15 44.78 -36.86 4.82
C LEU A 15 44.15 -35.70 4.05
N LEU A 16 44.45 -35.62 2.79
CA LEU A 16 43.76 -34.78 1.83
C LEU A 16 42.33 -35.30 1.64
N PHE A 17 41.40 -34.76 2.42
CA PHE A 17 40.01 -34.89 2.08
C PHE A 17 39.70 -33.94 0.90
N PHE A 18 39.58 -34.50 -0.28
CA PHE A 18 38.94 -33.87 -1.40
C PHE A 18 37.44 -33.72 -1.05
N PHE A 19 37.05 -32.56 -0.55
CA PHE A 19 35.64 -32.14 -0.59
C PHE A 19 35.35 -31.75 -2.05
N PRO A 20 34.37 -32.38 -2.71
CA PRO A 20 33.89 -31.84 -3.96
C PRO A 20 33.23 -30.51 -3.64
N LEU A 21 33.82 -29.44 -4.14
CA LEU A 21 33.23 -28.12 -4.18
C LEU A 21 32.00 -28.23 -5.08
N VAL A 22 30.83 -28.52 -4.47
CA VAL A 22 29.55 -28.35 -5.15
C VAL A 22 29.38 -26.84 -5.32
N VAL A 23 29.81 -26.34 -6.46
CA VAL A 23 29.45 -25.02 -6.94
C VAL A 23 27.93 -25.06 -7.12
N GLN A 24 27.20 -24.66 -6.10
CA GLN A 24 25.84 -24.21 -6.29
C GLN A 24 25.93 -22.99 -7.22
N ILE A 25 25.67 -23.25 -8.48
CA ILE A 25 25.31 -22.18 -9.42
C ILE A 25 23.98 -21.66 -8.88
N ALA A 26 24.05 -20.70 -7.96
CA ALA A 26 22.93 -19.84 -7.69
C ALA A 26 22.53 -19.32 -9.06
N SER A 27 21.35 -19.70 -9.50
CA SER A 27 20.73 -19.15 -10.69
C SER A 27 20.64 -17.65 -10.42
N ALA A 28 21.64 -16.91 -10.84
CA ALA A 28 21.53 -15.47 -10.97
C ALA A 28 20.36 -15.27 -11.94
N GLN A 29 19.17 -15.08 -11.39
CA GLN A 29 18.05 -14.59 -12.15
C GLN A 29 18.57 -13.33 -12.82
N LEU A 30 18.65 -13.37 -14.13
CA LEU A 30 19.02 -12.23 -14.94
C LEU A 30 18.08 -11.11 -14.50
N ILE A 31 18.58 -10.21 -13.67
CA ILE A 31 17.94 -8.91 -13.47
C ILE A 31 18.02 -8.30 -14.87
N ARG A 32 16.94 -8.48 -15.61
CA ARG A 32 16.79 -7.87 -16.92
C ARG A 32 16.85 -6.38 -16.61
N ALA A 33 17.92 -5.73 -17.05
CA ALA A 33 18.08 -4.31 -16.91
C ALA A 33 16.73 -3.68 -17.27
N LEU A 34 16.16 -2.90 -16.35
CA LEU A 34 14.95 -2.14 -16.60
C LEU A 34 15.15 -1.41 -17.93
N PRO A 35 14.14 -1.36 -18.80
CA PRO A 35 14.27 -0.60 -20.04
C PRO A 35 14.75 0.81 -19.66
N PRO A 36 15.65 1.39 -20.46
CA PRO A 36 16.16 2.73 -20.17
C PRO A 36 15.01 3.66 -19.91
N ILE A 37 15.10 4.45 -18.84
CA ILE A 37 14.14 5.51 -18.49
C ILE A 37 13.76 6.19 -19.80
N ALA A 38 12.47 6.17 -20.12
CA ALA A 38 11.98 6.69 -21.39
C ALA A 38 12.50 8.12 -21.61
N ASP A 39 12.87 8.48 -22.84
CA ASP A 39 13.37 9.81 -23.20
C ASP A 39 12.37 10.89 -22.74
N PRO A 40 12.81 12.02 -22.12
CA PRO A 40 11.93 13.18 -21.81
C PRO A 40 11.10 13.66 -23.01
N ALA A 41 11.57 13.39 -24.21
CA ALA A 41 10.83 13.62 -25.45
C ALA A 41 9.80 12.54 -25.78
N ASP A 42 9.57 11.54 -24.91
CA ASP A 42 8.60 10.50 -25.18
C ASP A 42 7.19 11.11 -25.29
N ARG A 43 6.65 11.07 -26.51
CA ARG A 43 5.35 11.64 -26.84
C ARG A 43 4.19 11.05 -26.03
N ARG A 44 4.36 9.86 -25.43
CA ARG A 44 3.35 9.22 -24.58
C ARG A 44 3.00 10.05 -23.36
N PHE A 45 3.96 10.85 -22.85
CA PHE A 45 3.78 11.72 -21.68
C PHE A 45 3.66 13.20 -22.03
N MET A 46 3.69 13.55 -23.32
CA MET A 46 3.51 14.95 -23.72
C MET A 46 2.10 15.44 -23.36
N GLY A 47 2.05 16.58 -22.67
CA GLY A 47 0.80 17.21 -22.27
C GLY A 47 0.10 16.52 -21.08
N VAL A 48 0.77 15.59 -20.39
CA VAL A 48 0.29 15.10 -19.10
C VAL A 48 0.26 16.25 -18.11
N LYS A 49 -0.89 16.42 -17.49
CA LYS A 49 -1.13 17.40 -16.42
C LYS A 49 -1.69 16.67 -15.22
N GLU A 50 -1.24 17.07 -14.06
CA GLU A 50 -1.70 16.53 -12.79
C GLU A 50 -1.97 17.70 -11.85
N ASP A 51 -3.11 17.67 -11.19
CA ASP A 51 -3.50 18.68 -10.20
C ASP A 51 -3.20 18.17 -8.80
N TRP A 52 -2.12 18.65 -8.22
CA TRP A 52 -1.70 18.28 -6.86
C TRP A 52 -2.47 19.02 -5.77
N SER A 53 -3.43 19.87 -6.12
CA SER A 53 -4.29 20.55 -5.16
C SER A 53 -5.46 19.69 -4.68
N THR A 54 -5.67 18.51 -5.28
CA THR A 54 -6.78 17.60 -5.00
C THR A 54 -6.33 16.16 -5.00
N PRO A 55 -6.91 15.27 -4.16
CA PRO A 55 -6.67 13.84 -4.26
C PRO A 55 -7.43 13.17 -5.41
N SER A 56 -8.33 13.89 -6.11
CA SER A 56 -9.16 13.37 -7.19
C SER A 56 -8.42 13.42 -8.52
N LEU A 57 -8.64 12.41 -9.38
CA LEU A 57 -8.20 12.45 -10.78
C LEU A 57 -8.91 13.53 -11.62
N ASN A 58 -9.95 14.19 -11.10
CA ASN A 58 -10.60 15.31 -11.77
C ASN A 58 -9.61 16.46 -12.00
N GLY A 59 -9.53 16.92 -13.25
CA GLY A 59 -8.55 17.95 -13.63
C GLY A 59 -7.20 17.40 -14.04
N THR A 60 -6.95 16.08 -13.88
CA THR A 60 -5.78 15.39 -14.43
C THR A 60 -6.11 14.73 -15.77
N ASN A 61 -5.07 14.43 -16.55
CA ASN A 61 -5.20 13.64 -17.76
C ASN A 61 -4.19 12.49 -17.81
N LEU A 62 -3.91 11.90 -16.66
CA LEU A 62 -3.09 10.71 -16.56
C LEU A 62 -3.66 9.59 -17.44
N ARG A 63 -2.78 8.86 -18.12
CA ARG A 63 -3.18 7.75 -18.99
C ARG A 63 -2.32 6.53 -18.66
N PRO A 64 -2.93 5.38 -18.41
CA PRO A 64 -2.18 4.17 -18.17
C PRO A 64 -1.46 3.74 -19.45
N LEU A 65 -0.18 3.42 -19.34
CA LEU A 65 0.51 2.60 -20.33
C LEU A 65 0.23 1.13 -20.05
N GLN A 66 0.43 0.30 -21.07
CA GLN A 66 0.31 -1.13 -20.86
C GLN A 66 1.34 -1.60 -19.83
N PRO A 67 0.90 -2.29 -18.76
CA PRO A 67 1.80 -2.79 -17.76
C PRO A 67 2.87 -3.73 -18.33
N ILE A 68 4.07 -3.64 -17.80
CA ILE A 68 5.15 -4.58 -18.10
C ILE A 68 5.22 -5.57 -16.95
N ARG A 69 4.99 -6.86 -17.22
CA ARG A 69 5.21 -7.90 -16.22
C ARG A 69 6.70 -8.18 -16.09
N ALA A 70 7.28 -7.74 -14.97
CA ALA A 70 8.69 -7.92 -14.69
C ALA A 70 9.00 -9.38 -14.32
N TYR A 71 8.16 -10.00 -13.46
CA TYR A 71 8.24 -11.43 -13.20
C TYR A 71 6.91 -12.02 -12.73
N LEU A 72 6.83 -13.35 -12.76
CA LEU A 72 5.77 -14.16 -12.17
C LEU A 72 6.44 -15.29 -11.39
N SER A 73 6.12 -15.41 -10.10
CA SER A 73 6.57 -16.51 -9.25
C SER A 73 5.39 -17.36 -8.82
N GLU A 74 5.57 -18.68 -8.93
CA GLU A 74 4.58 -19.69 -8.57
C GLU A 74 4.95 -20.33 -7.23
N HIS A 75 4.12 -20.12 -6.21
CA HIS A 75 4.22 -20.80 -4.94
C HIS A 75 3.10 -21.86 -4.81
N PRO A 76 3.22 -22.84 -3.90
CA PRO A 76 2.20 -23.87 -3.76
C PRO A 76 0.77 -23.33 -3.51
N ALA A 77 0.63 -22.30 -2.69
CA ALA A 77 -0.66 -21.75 -2.26
C ALA A 77 -1.06 -20.44 -2.98
N TYR A 78 -0.14 -19.72 -3.60
CA TYR A 78 -0.38 -18.42 -4.22
C TYR A 78 0.58 -18.16 -5.40
N THR A 79 0.32 -17.11 -6.13
CA THR A 79 1.22 -16.56 -7.15
C THR A 79 1.64 -15.15 -6.75
N VAL A 80 2.84 -14.75 -7.16
CA VAL A 80 3.35 -13.37 -7.03
C VAL A 80 3.65 -12.82 -8.42
N GLU A 81 2.97 -11.77 -8.79
CA GLU A 81 3.19 -11.05 -10.03
C GLU A 81 3.77 -9.67 -9.70
N LEU A 82 4.92 -9.33 -10.29
CA LEU A 82 5.47 -7.98 -10.26
C LEU A 82 5.20 -7.31 -11.60
N LEU A 83 4.48 -6.22 -11.54
CA LEU A 83 4.13 -5.39 -12.68
C LEU A 83 4.76 -4.01 -12.55
N GLN A 84 5.34 -3.52 -13.63
CA GLN A 84 5.73 -2.12 -13.74
C GLN A 84 4.60 -1.36 -14.44
N LEU A 85 4.01 -0.41 -13.72
CA LEU A 85 3.01 0.52 -14.22
C LEU A 85 3.64 1.88 -14.45
N GLN A 86 3.13 2.62 -15.43
CA GLN A 86 3.60 3.97 -15.66
C GLN A 86 2.50 4.84 -16.28
N TRP A 87 2.29 6.02 -15.72
CA TRP A 87 1.38 7.06 -16.21
C TRP A 87 1.97 8.47 -16.12
N ARG A 88 3.18 8.59 -15.54
CA ARG A 88 4.00 9.81 -15.50
C ARG A 88 5.36 9.55 -16.08
N TRP A 89 5.95 10.60 -16.63
CA TRP A 89 7.33 10.57 -17.04
C TRP A 89 8.28 10.34 -15.85
N GLY A 90 9.21 9.40 -15.99
CA GLY A 90 10.26 9.16 -15.00
C GLY A 90 9.78 8.64 -13.64
N ASP A 91 8.53 8.19 -13.53
CA ASP A 91 7.94 7.71 -12.28
C ASP A 91 7.25 6.35 -12.49
N PRO A 92 8.00 5.27 -12.74
CA PRO A 92 7.47 3.93 -12.80
C PRO A 92 7.05 3.46 -11.41
N ILE A 93 6.01 2.63 -11.35
CA ILE A 93 5.46 2.06 -10.12
C ILE A 93 5.57 0.55 -10.20
N ASP A 94 6.27 -0.04 -9.24
CA ASP A 94 6.32 -1.47 -9.05
C ASP A 94 5.10 -1.92 -8.25
N LEU A 95 4.20 -2.65 -8.92
CA LEU A 95 2.99 -3.19 -8.35
C LEU A 95 3.13 -4.68 -8.10
N TYR A 96 3.05 -5.08 -6.84
CA TYR A 96 3.03 -6.48 -6.41
C TYR A 96 1.58 -6.95 -6.34
N VAL A 97 1.24 -8.00 -7.09
CA VAL A 97 -0.08 -8.64 -7.05
C VAL A 97 0.10 -10.09 -6.61
N LEU A 98 -0.37 -10.40 -5.42
CA LEU A 98 -0.33 -11.73 -4.84
C LEU A 98 -1.74 -12.32 -4.89
N LYS A 99 -1.89 -13.48 -5.53
CA LYS A 99 -3.20 -14.12 -5.68
C LYS A 99 -3.21 -15.53 -5.08
N PRO A 100 -4.12 -15.82 -4.12
CA PRO A 100 -4.31 -17.18 -3.61
C PRO A 100 -4.87 -18.09 -4.71
N LYS A 101 -4.36 -19.31 -4.80
CA LYS A 101 -4.76 -20.27 -5.84
C LYS A 101 -6.11 -20.95 -5.58
N GLN A 102 -6.58 -20.92 -4.34
CA GLN A 102 -7.81 -21.61 -3.92
C GLN A 102 -9.08 -20.87 -4.35
N ILE A 103 -8.96 -19.58 -4.72
CA ILE A 103 -10.11 -18.74 -5.06
C ILE A 103 -9.89 -18.16 -6.46
N GLU A 104 -10.83 -18.41 -7.35
CA GLU A 104 -10.75 -17.97 -8.74
C GLU A 104 -10.71 -16.44 -8.86
N LYS A 105 -11.62 -15.77 -8.15
CA LYS A 105 -11.71 -14.29 -8.08
C LYS A 105 -11.70 -13.83 -6.62
N PRO A 106 -10.52 -13.76 -5.98
CA PRO A 106 -10.44 -13.31 -4.60
C PRO A 106 -10.78 -11.83 -4.47
N PRO A 107 -11.41 -11.41 -3.36
CA PRO A 107 -11.49 -10.00 -3.00
C PRO A 107 -10.09 -9.43 -2.76
N VAL A 108 -9.95 -8.12 -2.93
CA VAL A 108 -8.65 -7.46 -2.96
C VAL A 108 -8.42 -6.64 -1.70
N ILE A 109 -7.23 -6.74 -1.13
CA ILE A 109 -6.72 -5.80 -0.13
C ILE A 109 -5.50 -5.08 -0.72
N LEU A 110 -5.61 -3.75 -0.88
CA LEU A 110 -4.46 -2.90 -1.17
C LEU A 110 -3.70 -2.63 0.12
N TYR A 111 -2.37 -2.66 0.03
CA TYR A 111 -1.46 -2.36 1.14
C TYR A 111 -0.65 -1.11 0.82
N LEU A 112 -0.76 -0.11 1.67
CA LEU A 112 -0.04 1.15 1.54
C LEU A 112 0.66 1.48 2.88
N TYR A 113 1.93 1.11 2.96
CA TYR A 113 2.75 1.37 4.13
C TYR A 113 3.29 2.81 4.14
N GLY A 114 3.55 3.31 5.33
CA GLY A 114 4.05 4.65 5.53
C GLY A 114 5.58 4.74 5.47
N TYR A 115 6.07 5.97 5.29
CA TYR A 115 7.49 6.28 5.39
C TYR A 115 8.08 5.77 6.74
N PRO A 116 9.26 5.15 6.75
CA PRO A 116 10.19 4.94 5.63
C PRO A 116 10.10 3.53 5.00
N SER A 117 8.96 2.86 5.10
CA SER A 117 8.81 1.52 4.52
C SER A 117 9.03 1.53 3.01
N ASP A 118 9.71 0.51 2.53
CA ASP A 118 10.03 0.31 1.11
C ASP A 118 9.36 -0.96 0.56
N GLU A 119 9.79 -1.39 -0.60
CA GLU A 119 9.24 -2.56 -1.29
C GLU A 119 9.67 -3.91 -0.67
N GLU A 120 10.64 -3.93 0.26
CA GLU A 120 11.17 -5.18 0.84
C GLU A 120 10.07 -5.96 1.59
N THR A 121 9.09 -5.25 2.17
CA THR A 121 7.92 -5.90 2.78
C THR A 121 7.18 -6.79 1.79
N PHE A 122 7.02 -6.34 0.53
CA PHE A 122 6.31 -7.09 -0.50
C PHE A 122 7.10 -8.29 -1.04
N LYS A 123 8.42 -8.30 -0.85
CA LYS A 123 9.33 -9.39 -1.22
C LYS A 123 9.46 -10.44 -0.12
N ASP A 124 9.09 -10.12 1.12
CA ASP A 124 9.16 -11.05 2.26
C ASP A 124 8.16 -12.19 2.12
N GLU A 125 8.66 -13.43 2.04
CA GLU A 125 7.83 -14.61 1.83
C GLU A 125 6.87 -14.85 3.00
N SER A 126 7.27 -14.54 4.24
CA SER A 126 6.41 -14.73 5.42
C SER A 126 5.23 -13.74 5.40
N TRP A 127 5.46 -12.51 4.93
CA TRP A 127 4.41 -11.54 4.68
C TRP A 127 3.48 -12.02 3.57
N GLN A 128 4.03 -12.45 2.42
CA GLN A 128 3.26 -12.94 1.27
C GLN A 128 2.32 -14.09 1.66
N GLN A 129 2.83 -15.06 2.43
CA GLN A 129 2.02 -16.15 2.96
C GLN A 129 0.94 -15.65 3.91
N SER A 130 1.26 -14.71 4.79
CA SER A 130 0.33 -14.21 5.80
C SER A 130 -0.86 -13.46 5.19
N VAL A 131 -0.65 -12.67 4.11
CA VAL A 131 -1.69 -11.85 3.48
C VAL A 131 -2.57 -12.64 2.51
N THR A 132 -2.08 -13.79 1.99
CA THR A 132 -2.83 -14.61 1.02
C THR A 132 -3.53 -15.82 1.63
N LYS A 133 -3.14 -16.26 2.84
CA LYS A 133 -3.63 -17.50 3.48
C LYS A 133 -5.15 -17.54 3.66
N ASP A 134 -5.78 -16.40 3.88
CA ASP A 134 -7.21 -16.26 4.20
C ASP A 134 -8.08 -16.02 2.96
N GLY A 135 -7.51 -16.20 1.76
CA GLY A 135 -8.25 -16.15 0.49
C GLY A 135 -8.46 -14.76 -0.09
N PHE A 136 -7.65 -13.78 0.29
CA PHE A 136 -7.63 -12.45 -0.30
C PHE A 136 -6.45 -12.30 -1.25
N ALA A 137 -6.66 -11.58 -2.34
CA ALA A 137 -5.54 -11.07 -3.12
C ALA A 137 -4.93 -9.87 -2.39
N ALA A 138 -3.60 -9.86 -2.30
CA ALA A 138 -2.87 -8.74 -1.77
C ALA A 138 -2.24 -7.92 -2.91
N VAL A 139 -2.47 -6.62 -2.90
CA VAL A 139 -1.89 -5.70 -3.88
C VAL A 139 -1.11 -4.63 -3.14
N GLY A 140 0.17 -4.51 -3.43
CA GLY A 140 1.06 -3.57 -2.74
C GLY A 140 1.90 -2.75 -3.70
N PHE A 141 2.15 -1.52 -3.35
CA PHE A 141 3.06 -0.64 -4.07
C PHE A 141 3.65 0.41 -3.12
N VAL A 142 4.72 1.04 -3.56
CA VAL A 142 5.44 2.04 -2.76
C VAL A 142 4.91 3.42 -3.06
N SER A 143 4.60 4.20 -2.02
CA SER A 143 4.16 5.59 -2.17
C SER A 143 5.29 6.49 -2.70
N ALA A 144 4.95 7.66 -3.22
CA ALA A 144 5.93 8.66 -3.63
C ALA A 144 6.79 9.20 -2.48
N LEU A 145 6.40 8.91 -1.22
CA LEU A 145 7.16 9.29 -0.02
C LEU A 145 8.22 8.29 0.39
N THR A 146 8.23 7.06 -0.17
CA THR A 146 9.04 5.97 0.37
C THR A 146 9.68 5.12 -0.72
N GLY A 147 10.64 4.26 -0.30
CA GLY A 147 11.22 3.18 -1.07
C GLY A 147 11.90 3.61 -2.36
N HIS A 148 11.75 2.79 -3.37
CA HIS A 148 12.38 2.98 -4.66
C HIS A 148 12.05 4.33 -5.31
N ARG A 149 10.79 4.75 -5.28
CA ARG A 149 10.35 6.06 -5.80
C ARG A 149 11.00 7.22 -5.06
N TYR A 150 11.20 7.11 -3.76
CA TYR A 150 11.92 8.09 -2.97
C TYR A 150 13.39 8.20 -3.40
N HIS A 151 14.06 7.07 -3.69
CA HIS A 151 15.47 7.05 -4.11
C HIS A 151 15.66 7.47 -5.56
N ASP A 152 14.79 7.07 -6.46
CA ASP A 152 14.85 7.42 -7.88
C ASP A 152 14.46 8.88 -8.14
N ARG A 153 13.75 9.47 -7.22
CA ARG A 153 13.26 10.83 -7.27
C ARG A 153 13.77 11.59 -6.05
N PRO A 154 15.07 11.91 -6.01
CA PRO A 154 15.66 12.54 -4.85
C PRO A 154 14.96 13.85 -4.54
N MET A 155 14.39 13.94 -3.35
CA MET A 155 13.87 15.19 -2.82
C MET A 155 15.04 16.14 -2.59
N ARG A 156 14.85 17.40 -2.97
CA ARG A 156 15.94 18.39 -2.97
C ARG A 156 16.51 18.64 -1.58
N GLU A 157 15.67 18.49 -0.57
CA GLU A 157 16.03 18.68 0.82
C GLU A 157 15.55 17.49 1.62
N TRP A 158 14.29 17.49 1.97
CA TRP A 158 13.63 16.43 2.69
C TRP A 158 12.20 16.24 2.19
N PHE A 159 11.61 15.02 2.34
CA PHE A 159 10.31 14.70 1.73
C PHE A 159 9.15 15.64 2.14
N VAL A 160 9.28 16.35 3.27
CA VAL A 160 8.27 17.34 3.70
C VAL A 160 8.14 18.49 2.72
N SER A 161 9.24 18.91 2.08
CA SER A 161 9.21 20.00 1.11
C SER A 161 8.31 19.69 -0.09
N GLU A 162 8.15 18.43 -0.42
CA GLU A 162 7.34 17.93 -1.54
C GLU A 162 6.07 17.20 -1.06
N LEU A 163 5.68 17.38 0.20
CA LEU A 163 4.60 16.64 0.82
C LEU A 163 3.28 16.73 0.04
N GLN A 164 2.91 17.93 -0.43
CA GLN A 164 1.69 18.12 -1.22
C GLN A 164 1.71 17.27 -2.49
N GLU A 165 2.79 17.35 -3.25
CA GLU A 165 2.96 16.56 -4.48
C GLU A 165 2.89 15.07 -4.18
N CYS A 166 3.65 14.59 -3.20
CA CYS A 166 3.71 13.18 -2.85
C CYS A 166 2.37 12.61 -2.38
N LEU A 167 1.60 13.37 -1.58
CA LEU A 167 0.27 12.96 -1.13
C LEU A 167 -0.70 12.87 -2.30
N ALA A 168 -0.79 13.91 -3.14
CA ALA A 168 -1.69 13.93 -4.29
C ALA A 168 -1.32 12.85 -5.31
N THR A 169 -0.04 12.79 -5.70
CA THR A 169 0.49 11.81 -6.65
C THR A 169 0.13 10.40 -6.23
N THR A 170 0.35 10.03 -4.96
CA THR A 170 0.05 8.67 -4.50
C THR A 170 -1.46 8.42 -4.35
N ALA A 171 -2.26 9.42 -4.01
CA ALA A 171 -3.72 9.29 -4.01
C ALA A 171 -4.27 9.07 -5.44
N HIS A 172 -3.67 9.71 -6.45
CA HIS A 172 -3.96 9.45 -7.86
C HIS A 172 -3.51 8.06 -8.27
N ASP A 173 -2.34 7.61 -7.81
CA ASP A 173 -1.83 6.26 -8.08
C ASP A 173 -2.78 5.18 -7.59
N VAL A 174 -3.36 5.33 -6.38
CA VAL A 174 -4.37 4.40 -5.86
C VAL A 174 -5.53 4.27 -6.84
N GLN A 175 -6.07 5.39 -7.35
CA GLN A 175 -7.18 5.38 -8.31
C GLN A 175 -6.79 4.74 -9.65
N MET A 176 -5.59 5.08 -10.18
CA MET A 176 -5.07 4.49 -11.42
C MET A 176 -4.80 2.98 -11.27
N ILE A 177 -4.32 2.53 -10.11
CA ILE A 177 -4.16 1.11 -9.80
C ILE A 177 -5.53 0.43 -9.75
N LEU A 178 -6.54 1.04 -9.13
CA LEU A 178 -7.90 0.52 -9.13
C LEU A 178 -8.48 0.42 -10.54
N ASP A 179 -8.21 1.38 -11.44
CA ASP A 179 -8.59 1.30 -12.86
C ASP A 179 -7.92 0.11 -13.55
N TYR A 180 -6.62 -0.12 -13.27
CA TYR A 180 -5.93 -1.29 -13.78
C TYR A 180 -6.52 -2.60 -13.25
N LEU A 181 -6.78 -2.69 -11.94
CA LEU A 181 -7.36 -3.90 -11.32
C LEU A 181 -8.77 -4.18 -11.85
N ASP A 182 -9.56 -3.14 -12.19
CA ASP A 182 -10.88 -3.28 -12.80
C ASP A 182 -10.81 -3.89 -14.20
N SER A 183 -9.73 -3.69 -14.90
CA SER A 183 -9.49 -4.32 -16.20
C SER A 183 -9.15 -5.81 -16.12
N ARG A 184 -8.90 -6.34 -14.91
CA ARG A 184 -8.57 -7.77 -14.68
C ARG A 184 -9.86 -8.57 -14.45
N ASP A 185 -9.90 -9.75 -15.02
CA ASP A 185 -11.01 -10.69 -14.87
C ASP A 185 -10.80 -11.74 -13.76
N ASP A 186 -9.61 -11.77 -13.17
CA ASP A 186 -9.18 -12.75 -12.16
C ASP A 186 -9.23 -12.23 -10.71
N LEU A 187 -9.83 -11.06 -10.47
CA LEU A 187 -10.00 -10.43 -9.15
C LEU A 187 -11.46 -9.98 -8.93
N ASP A 188 -11.92 -9.97 -7.69
CA ASP A 188 -13.23 -9.38 -7.34
C ASP A 188 -13.04 -7.93 -6.84
N ILE A 189 -12.97 -7.00 -7.76
CA ILE A 189 -12.76 -5.58 -7.47
C ILE A 189 -14.00 -4.85 -6.92
N ARG A 190 -15.13 -5.52 -6.77
CA ARG A 190 -16.28 -4.98 -6.04
C ARG A 190 -16.11 -5.10 -4.54
N ARG A 191 -15.19 -5.94 -4.10
CA ARG A 191 -14.80 -6.10 -2.70
C ARG A 191 -13.33 -5.71 -2.54
N VAL A 192 -13.10 -4.40 -2.50
CA VAL A 192 -11.77 -3.81 -2.30
C VAL A 192 -11.66 -3.22 -0.90
N GLY A 193 -10.64 -3.64 -0.18
CA GLY A 193 -10.17 -3.02 1.05
C GLY A 193 -8.85 -2.28 0.85
N LEU A 194 -8.58 -1.29 1.67
CA LEU A 194 -7.30 -0.60 1.72
C LEU A 194 -6.79 -0.61 3.15
N PHE A 195 -5.71 -1.33 3.38
CA PHE A 195 -4.97 -1.39 4.64
C PHE A 195 -3.75 -0.47 4.57
N SER A 196 -3.56 0.39 5.56
CA SER A 196 -2.56 1.44 5.46
C SER A 196 -2.00 1.89 6.80
N GLN A 197 -0.76 2.42 6.78
CA GLN A 197 -0.05 2.86 7.99
C GLN A 197 0.66 4.20 7.77
N GLY A 198 0.74 5.02 8.81
CA GLY A 198 1.50 6.27 8.85
C GLY A 198 1.13 7.25 7.71
N SER A 199 2.11 7.70 6.93
CA SER A 199 1.86 8.53 5.74
C SER A 199 1.00 7.82 4.69
N GLY A 200 1.13 6.49 4.56
CA GLY A 200 0.26 5.68 3.72
C GLY A 200 -1.20 5.74 4.18
N ALA A 201 -1.46 5.80 5.49
CA ALA A 201 -2.81 5.96 6.03
C ALA A 201 -3.40 7.34 5.70
N SER A 202 -2.60 8.39 5.71
CA SER A 202 -3.03 9.73 5.28
C SER A 202 -3.46 9.73 3.80
N ILE A 203 -2.66 9.11 2.95
CA ILE A 203 -2.96 8.94 1.52
C ILE A 203 -4.21 8.09 1.31
N ALA A 204 -4.36 7.02 2.07
CA ALA A 204 -5.53 6.14 2.00
C ALA A 204 -6.84 6.85 2.36
N ILE A 205 -6.80 7.76 3.35
CA ILE A 205 -7.92 8.65 3.69
C ILE A 205 -8.28 9.52 2.48
N LEU A 206 -7.29 10.16 1.85
CA LEU A 206 -7.50 11.01 0.68
C LEU A 206 -8.11 10.23 -0.49
N ALA A 207 -7.52 9.08 -0.83
CA ALA A 207 -7.99 8.23 -1.93
C ALA A 207 -9.41 7.70 -1.67
N SER A 208 -9.70 7.22 -0.45
CA SER A 208 -11.02 6.70 -0.06
C SER A 208 -12.12 7.77 -0.02
N ALA A 209 -11.75 9.05 0.10
CA ALA A 209 -12.71 10.14 0.04
C ALA A 209 -13.17 10.47 -1.38
N VAL A 210 -12.43 10.05 -2.39
CA VAL A 210 -12.72 10.36 -3.81
C VAL A 210 -12.98 9.13 -4.68
N ASP A 211 -12.69 7.91 -4.19
CA ASP A 211 -12.92 6.67 -4.92
C ASP A 211 -13.78 5.69 -4.14
N SER A 212 -15.02 5.52 -4.57
CA SER A 212 -16.02 4.67 -3.92
C SER A 212 -15.76 3.16 -4.10
N ARG A 213 -14.80 2.76 -4.93
CA ARG A 213 -14.40 1.35 -5.08
C ARG A 213 -13.73 0.82 -3.82
N ILE A 214 -13.12 1.68 -3.01
CA ILE A 214 -12.58 1.33 -1.70
C ILE A 214 -13.77 1.15 -0.73
N GLN A 215 -14.17 -0.10 -0.50
CA GLN A 215 -15.36 -0.43 0.30
C GLN A 215 -15.04 -0.51 1.79
N VAL A 216 -13.82 -0.94 2.14
CA VAL A 216 -13.35 -1.07 3.51
C VAL A 216 -12.02 -0.33 3.64
N LEU A 217 -11.93 0.58 4.59
CA LEU A 217 -10.70 1.32 4.88
C LEU A 217 -10.23 1.02 6.30
N ASP A 218 -9.00 0.58 6.42
CA ASP A 218 -8.34 0.33 7.71
C ASP A 218 -7.02 1.11 7.78
N THR A 219 -6.93 2.02 8.73
CA THR A 219 -5.79 2.93 8.86
C THR A 219 -5.13 2.82 10.22
N ILE A 220 -3.81 2.79 10.25
CA ILE A 220 -2.99 2.80 11.47
C ILE A 220 -2.17 4.08 11.51
N ASP A 221 -2.33 4.87 12.56
CA ASP A 221 -1.53 6.07 12.87
C ASP A 221 -1.39 7.06 11.69
N PRO A 222 -2.47 7.53 11.05
CA PRO A 222 -2.37 8.50 9.98
C PRO A 222 -1.71 9.79 10.45
N TRP A 223 -0.98 10.46 9.55
CA TRP A 223 -0.53 11.83 9.74
C TRP A 223 -1.65 12.80 9.38
N GLY A 224 -1.67 13.97 9.98
CA GLY A 224 -2.64 15.03 9.70
C GLY A 224 -2.56 16.14 10.70
N ASP A 225 -3.46 17.14 10.61
CA ASP A 225 -3.35 18.44 11.27
C ASP A 225 -1.98 19.05 10.94
N TRP A 226 -1.77 19.31 9.65
CA TRP A 226 -0.48 19.72 9.11
C TRP A 226 0.18 20.85 9.90
N PRO A 227 -0.53 21.92 10.38
CA PRO A 227 0.10 22.94 11.20
C PRO A 227 0.75 22.40 12.46
N THR A 228 0.04 21.52 13.19
CA THR A 228 0.57 20.88 14.41
C THR A 228 1.63 19.85 14.07
N TRP A 229 1.40 19.05 13.02
CA TRP A 229 2.35 18.02 12.60
C TRP A 229 3.69 18.61 12.19
N MET A 230 3.70 19.69 11.37
CA MET A 230 4.92 20.39 10.96
C MET A 230 5.67 21.02 12.13
N ALA A 231 4.92 21.53 13.11
CA ALA A 231 5.53 22.20 14.26
C ALA A 231 6.12 21.23 15.30
N GLN A 232 5.58 20.00 15.42
CA GLN A 232 5.83 19.16 16.60
C GLN A 232 6.28 17.72 16.27
N SER A 233 6.07 17.21 15.06
CA SER A 233 6.53 15.86 14.70
C SER A 233 8.05 15.78 14.77
N PHE A 234 8.57 14.68 15.33
CA PHE A 234 10.02 14.45 15.35
C PHE A 234 10.58 14.12 13.95
N LEU A 235 9.71 13.78 12.99
CA LEU A 235 10.10 13.58 11.60
C LEU A 235 10.47 14.89 10.89
N VAL A 236 10.09 16.04 11.45
CA VAL A 236 10.46 17.35 10.92
C VAL A 236 11.69 17.85 11.67
N PRO A 237 12.86 18.00 11.02
CA PRO A 237 14.05 18.53 11.65
C PRO A 237 13.77 19.90 12.29
N GLU A 238 14.26 20.11 13.50
CA GLU A 238 13.93 21.32 14.27
C GLU A 238 14.38 22.60 13.55
N GLU A 239 15.53 22.55 12.91
CA GLU A 239 16.11 23.66 12.14
C GLU A 239 15.29 24.02 10.90
N GLU A 240 14.50 23.08 10.36
CA GLU A 240 13.69 23.28 9.15
C GLU A 240 12.24 23.70 9.46
N ARG A 241 11.76 23.45 10.69
CA ARG A 241 10.37 23.70 11.08
C ARG A 241 9.87 25.09 10.72
N ALA A 242 10.73 26.09 10.88
CA ALA A 242 10.40 27.48 10.55
C ALA A 242 10.03 27.66 9.06
N ASN A 243 10.49 26.80 8.18
CA ASN A 243 10.14 26.84 6.75
C ASN A 243 8.75 26.24 6.48
N TYR A 244 8.40 25.16 7.16
CA TYR A 244 7.18 24.40 6.93
C TYR A 244 5.95 24.93 7.68
N VAL A 245 6.13 25.78 8.68
CA VAL A 245 5.03 26.48 9.36
C VAL A 245 4.68 27.84 8.71
N LYS A 246 5.35 28.21 7.63
CA LYS A 246 5.02 29.43 6.88
C LYS A 246 3.61 29.32 6.27
N PRO A 247 2.81 30.41 6.31
CA PRO A 247 1.45 30.39 5.78
C PRO A 247 1.34 29.94 4.33
N GLU A 248 2.35 30.22 3.50
CA GLU A 248 2.39 29.81 2.11
C GLU A 248 2.48 28.30 1.97
N PHE A 249 3.41 27.67 2.67
CA PHE A 249 3.56 26.21 2.68
C PHE A 249 2.31 25.52 3.23
N LEU A 250 1.81 25.99 4.37
CA LEU A 250 0.62 25.43 5.01
C LEU A 250 -0.63 25.54 4.13
N ARG A 251 -0.80 26.62 3.36
CA ARG A 251 -1.93 26.75 2.40
C ARG A 251 -1.89 25.67 1.33
N ASN A 252 -0.73 25.28 0.86
CA ASN A 252 -0.59 24.25 -0.18
C ASN A 252 -0.94 22.86 0.37
N VAL A 253 -0.38 22.49 1.51
CA VAL A 253 -0.65 21.16 2.12
C VAL A 253 -2.05 21.07 2.73
N ALA A 254 -2.67 22.19 3.12
CA ALA A 254 -4.02 22.21 3.68
C ALA A 254 -5.10 21.70 2.73
N LEU A 255 -4.87 21.75 1.40
CA LEU A 255 -5.77 21.18 0.41
C LEU A 255 -5.89 19.66 0.52
N LEU A 256 -4.87 19.03 1.09
CA LEU A 256 -4.75 17.59 1.31
C LEU A 256 -4.69 17.25 2.81
N GLU A 257 -5.44 18.00 3.63
CA GLU A 257 -5.50 17.80 5.07
C GLU A 257 -6.36 16.57 5.44
N PRO A 258 -5.79 15.46 5.94
CA PRO A 258 -6.55 14.25 6.26
C PRO A 258 -7.70 14.50 7.25
N VAL A 259 -7.55 15.41 8.19
CA VAL A 259 -8.63 15.80 9.16
C VAL A 259 -9.90 16.24 8.42
N ASP A 260 -9.75 17.00 7.33
CA ASP A 260 -10.88 17.49 6.54
C ASP A 260 -11.43 16.43 5.58
N TRP A 261 -10.57 15.55 5.08
CA TRP A 261 -10.97 14.50 4.16
C TRP A 261 -11.59 13.30 4.86
N LEU A 262 -11.29 13.03 6.12
CA LEU A 262 -11.93 11.97 6.93
C LEU A 262 -13.46 12.04 6.87
N ARG A 263 -14.03 13.24 6.91
CA ARG A 263 -15.48 13.46 6.84
C ARG A 263 -16.11 13.12 5.49
N LYS A 264 -15.31 12.97 4.45
CA LYS A 264 -15.73 12.71 3.07
C LYS A 264 -15.50 11.25 2.65
N ILE A 265 -15.01 10.40 3.54
CA ILE A 265 -14.73 8.98 3.23
C ILE A 265 -15.99 8.29 2.70
N GLN A 266 -15.84 7.66 1.53
CA GLN A 266 -16.91 6.93 0.85
C GLN A 266 -16.96 5.45 1.23
N ALA A 267 -15.91 4.89 1.82
CA ALA A 267 -15.87 3.49 2.27
C ALA A 267 -17.08 3.16 3.17
N LYS A 268 -17.66 1.98 3.00
CA LYS A 268 -18.79 1.50 3.79
C LYS A 268 -18.39 1.25 5.23
N HIS A 269 -17.19 0.69 5.40
CA HIS A 269 -16.62 0.38 6.71
C HIS A 269 -15.29 1.10 6.84
N PHE A 270 -15.10 1.78 7.96
CA PHE A 270 -13.87 2.50 8.24
C PHE A 270 -13.42 2.25 9.68
N ARG A 271 -12.13 1.92 9.84
CA ARG A 271 -11.47 1.83 11.15
C ARG A 271 -10.22 2.72 11.17
N LEU A 272 -10.11 3.53 12.20
CA LEU A 272 -8.91 4.27 12.55
C LEU A 272 -8.28 3.61 13.78
N GLN A 273 -7.07 3.15 13.65
CA GLN A 273 -6.25 2.59 14.72
C GLN A 273 -5.19 3.62 15.12
N ASP A 274 -5.15 3.97 16.40
CA ASP A 274 -4.29 5.03 16.92
C ASP A 274 -3.38 4.47 18.02
N ALA A 275 -2.08 4.42 17.75
CA ALA A 275 -1.05 4.12 18.74
C ALA A 275 -0.71 5.41 19.51
N THR A 276 -1.40 5.67 20.62
CA THR A 276 -1.32 6.95 21.34
C THR A 276 0.05 7.25 21.94
N PHE A 277 0.92 6.28 22.05
CA PHE A 277 2.31 6.39 22.51
C PHE A 277 3.29 6.75 21.36
N GLU A 278 2.89 6.58 20.12
CA GLU A 278 3.74 6.86 18.95
C GLU A 278 3.81 8.37 18.70
N SER A 279 4.99 8.89 18.48
CA SER A 279 5.25 10.34 18.43
C SER A 279 5.44 10.91 17.01
N LYS A 280 5.33 10.08 15.96
CA LYS A 280 5.36 10.56 14.57
C LYS A 280 4.23 11.55 14.29
N THR A 281 3.06 11.28 14.86
CA THR A 281 1.92 12.20 14.87
C THR A 281 1.72 12.74 16.28
N PRO A 282 1.80 14.08 16.49
CA PRO A 282 1.58 14.69 17.80
C PRO A 282 0.22 14.35 18.41
N LEU A 283 0.12 14.24 19.73
CA LEU A 283 -1.12 13.83 20.43
C LEU A 283 -2.31 14.75 20.10
N THR A 284 -2.09 16.04 19.96
CA THR A 284 -3.16 16.99 19.59
C THR A 284 -3.65 16.79 18.17
N ALA A 285 -2.75 16.45 17.24
CA ALA A 285 -3.10 16.08 15.87
C ALA A 285 -3.87 14.75 15.85
N LYS A 286 -3.44 13.74 16.61
CA LYS A 286 -4.16 12.47 16.78
C LYS A 286 -5.58 12.68 17.32
N GLN A 287 -5.75 13.59 18.30
CA GLN A 287 -7.06 13.94 18.83
C GLN A 287 -7.98 14.49 17.74
N LYS A 288 -7.50 15.45 16.94
CA LYS A 288 -8.30 16.03 15.84
C LYS A 288 -8.67 14.98 14.79
N LEU A 289 -7.74 14.06 14.44
CA LEU A 289 -8.02 12.96 13.55
C LEU A 289 -9.15 12.07 14.10
N ARG A 290 -9.08 11.66 15.37
CA ARG A 290 -10.12 10.86 16.02
C ARG A 290 -11.49 11.56 16.02
N GLU A 291 -11.52 12.84 16.38
CA GLU A 291 -12.75 13.67 16.40
C GLU A 291 -13.36 13.87 15.01
N SER A 292 -12.56 13.71 13.96
CA SER A 292 -13.00 13.85 12.56
C SER A 292 -13.47 12.54 11.94
N VAL A 293 -13.33 11.40 12.64
CA VAL A 293 -13.85 10.12 12.19
C VAL A 293 -15.38 10.20 12.06
N PRO A 294 -15.96 9.83 10.90
CA PRO A 294 -17.40 9.86 10.71
C PRO A 294 -18.08 8.87 11.65
N LEU A 295 -19.36 9.12 11.99
CA LEU A 295 -20.15 8.31 12.94
C LEU A 295 -20.22 6.81 12.58
N LYS A 296 -20.08 6.48 11.30
CA LYS A 296 -20.02 5.08 10.82
C LYS A 296 -18.65 4.43 11.01
N GLY A 297 -17.62 5.21 11.37
CA GLY A 297 -16.25 4.72 11.54
C GLY A 297 -16.01 4.24 12.97
N THR A 298 -15.03 3.36 13.12
CA THR A 298 -14.59 2.82 14.41
C THR A 298 -13.22 3.40 14.75
N VAL A 299 -13.02 3.79 16.01
CA VAL A 299 -11.71 4.21 16.54
C VAL A 299 -11.23 3.17 17.53
N VAL A 300 -10.01 2.66 17.31
CA VAL A 300 -9.31 1.77 18.24
C VAL A 300 -8.05 2.48 18.70
N ALA A 301 -7.90 2.67 20.01
CA ALA A 301 -6.74 3.34 20.58
C ALA A 301 -5.90 2.35 21.39
N TYR A 302 -4.65 2.18 20.99
CA TYR A 302 -3.63 1.43 21.75
C TYR A 302 -2.90 2.43 22.66
N ARG A 303 -2.96 2.18 23.95
CA ARG A 303 -2.41 3.11 24.95
C ARG A 303 -0.94 2.85 25.24
N THR A 304 -0.50 1.62 25.02
CA THR A 304 0.87 1.19 25.30
C THR A 304 1.49 0.45 24.12
N PRO A 305 2.84 0.46 23.99
CA PRO A 305 3.53 -0.38 23.01
C PRO A 305 3.20 -1.86 23.13
N GLU A 306 2.93 -2.35 24.36
CA GLU A 306 2.61 -3.76 24.61
C GLU A 306 1.28 -4.15 23.99
N GLU A 307 0.24 -3.30 24.11
CA GLU A 307 -1.08 -3.51 23.48
C GLU A 307 -0.94 -3.57 21.96
N PHE A 308 -0.23 -2.61 21.37
CA PHE A 308 -0.01 -2.54 19.94
C PHE A 308 0.80 -3.73 19.43
N ASN A 309 1.93 -4.03 20.10
CA ASN A 309 2.78 -5.16 19.74
C ASN A 309 2.07 -6.51 19.94
N ALA A 310 1.13 -6.61 20.88
CA ALA A 310 0.31 -7.82 21.05
C ALA A 310 -0.60 -8.02 19.81
N MET A 311 -1.22 -6.96 19.29
CA MET A 311 -2.03 -6.98 18.07
C MET A 311 -1.18 -7.43 16.87
N ILE A 312 0.01 -6.85 16.68
CA ILE A 312 0.93 -7.23 15.59
C ILE A 312 1.38 -8.70 15.72
N ARG A 313 1.81 -9.13 16.92
CA ARG A 313 2.28 -10.51 17.14
C ARG A 313 1.18 -11.56 16.96
N SER A 314 -0.05 -11.24 17.34
CA SER A 314 -1.20 -12.12 17.12
C SER A 314 -1.62 -12.19 15.66
N LYS A 315 -1.09 -11.33 14.79
CA LYS A 315 -1.46 -11.20 13.37
C LYS A 315 -2.94 -10.90 13.17
N THR A 316 -3.54 -10.17 14.13
CA THR A 316 -4.97 -9.80 14.10
C THR A 316 -5.21 -8.45 13.43
N GLU A 317 -4.15 -7.77 13.00
CA GLU A 317 -4.25 -6.48 12.31
C GLU A 317 -5.14 -6.54 11.06
N LEU A 318 -5.13 -7.67 10.36
CA LEU A 318 -5.91 -7.86 9.13
C LEU A 318 -7.29 -8.48 9.36
N GLU A 319 -7.56 -9.07 10.52
CA GLU A 319 -8.82 -9.80 10.77
C GLU A 319 -10.05 -8.94 10.56
N TRP A 320 -9.99 -7.68 10.99
CA TRP A 320 -11.12 -6.76 10.85
C TRP A 320 -11.43 -6.45 9.37
N ILE A 321 -10.44 -6.01 8.60
CA ILE A 321 -10.65 -5.66 7.19
C ILE A 321 -11.11 -6.89 6.39
N GLN A 322 -10.56 -8.05 6.68
CA GLN A 322 -10.95 -9.31 6.07
C GLN A 322 -12.39 -9.69 6.43
N HIS A 323 -12.79 -9.51 7.70
CA HIS A 323 -14.15 -9.75 8.17
C HIS A 323 -15.15 -8.86 7.41
N GLU A 324 -14.89 -7.55 7.35
CA GLU A 324 -15.77 -6.59 6.68
C GLU A 324 -15.89 -6.87 5.18
N LEU A 325 -14.79 -7.24 4.51
CA LEU A 325 -14.81 -7.62 3.10
C LEU A 325 -15.60 -8.90 2.82
N ARG A 326 -15.55 -9.89 3.74
CA ARG A 326 -16.37 -11.11 3.62
C ARG A 326 -17.87 -10.83 3.79
N ALA A 327 -18.22 -9.82 4.60
CA ALA A 327 -19.62 -9.43 4.82
C ALA A 327 -20.23 -8.69 3.62
N LEU A 328 -19.43 -8.19 2.68
CA LEU A 328 -19.93 -7.58 1.46
C LEU A 328 -20.49 -8.65 0.50
N PRO A 329 -21.59 -8.35 -0.21
CA PRO A 329 -22.19 -9.30 -1.16
C PRO A 329 -21.23 -9.62 -2.30
N ASP A 330 -21.08 -10.89 -2.59
CA ASP A 330 -20.30 -11.35 -3.75
C ASP A 330 -21.08 -11.22 -5.08
N ALA A 331 -20.35 -11.44 -6.19
CA ALA A 331 -20.89 -11.31 -7.53
C ALA A 331 -22.09 -12.21 -7.81
N SER A 332 -22.11 -13.41 -7.22
CA SER A 332 -23.13 -14.41 -7.47
C SER A 332 -24.48 -14.04 -6.81
N GLN A 333 -24.41 -13.48 -5.61
CA GLN A 333 -25.60 -13.10 -4.85
C GLN A 333 -26.32 -11.88 -5.44
N GLN A 334 -25.60 -10.93 -6.05
CA GLN A 334 -26.23 -9.77 -6.70
C GLN A 334 -26.98 -10.17 -7.98
N ASN A 335 -26.39 -11.05 -8.81
CA ASN A 335 -27.05 -11.54 -10.01
C ASN A 335 -28.35 -12.30 -9.69
N HIS A 336 -28.38 -13.07 -8.60
CA HIS A 336 -29.58 -13.73 -8.13
C HIS A 336 -30.66 -12.76 -7.63
N ARG A 337 -30.27 -11.70 -6.92
CA ARG A 337 -31.20 -10.66 -6.44
C ARG A 337 -31.80 -9.84 -7.59
N THR A 338 -30.97 -9.47 -8.58
CA THR A 338 -31.43 -8.73 -9.76
C THR A 338 -32.34 -9.59 -10.63
N LYS A 339 -32.01 -10.87 -10.82
CA LYS A 339 -32.83 -11.81 -11.58
C LYS A 339 -34.20 -12.05 -10.91
N LYS A 340 -34.20 -12.21 -9.57
CA LYS A 340 -35.43 -12.39 -8.79
C LYS A 340 -36.31 -11.13 -8.80
N ALA A 341 -35.69 -9.93 -8.76
CA ALA A 341 -36.41 -8.66 -8.84
C ALA A 341 -37.04 -8.43 -10.23
N ILE A 342 -36.38 -8.86 -11.29
CA ILE A 342 -36.92 -8.80 -12.67
C ILE A 342 -38.08 -9.80 -12.83
N GLU A 343 -37.95 -11.02 -12.32
CA GLU A 343 -38.98 -12.06 -12.37
C GLU A 343 -40.24 -11.67 -11.55
N THR A 344 -40.05 -10.95 -10.43
CA THR A 344 -41.18 -10.49 -9.56
C THR A 344 -41.93 -9.29 -10.16
N ASN A 345 -41.30 -8.53 -11.07
CA ASN A 345 -41.90 -7.36 -11.73
C ASN A 345 -42.46 -7.62 -13.15
N GLN A 346 -42.50 -8.85 -13.62
CA GLN A 346 -43.24 -9.17 -14.85
C GLN A 346 -44.74 -9.17 -14.54
N PRO A 347 -45.55 -8.27 -15.17
CA PRO A 347 -46.98 -8.32 -15.02
C PRO A 347 -47.50 -9.66 -15.59
N HIS A 348 -48.25 -10.39 -14.78
CA HIS A 348 -49.06 -11.51 -15.25
C HIS A 348 -50.00 -11.01 -16.36
N LEU A 349 -49.61 -11.19 -17.61
CA LEU A 349 -50.54 -11.05 -18.72
C LEU A 349 -51.48 -12.30 -18.67
N ASP A 350 -52.56 -12.13 -17.90
CA ASP A 350 -53.64 -13.10 -17.85
C ASP A 350 -54.42 -13.01 -19.20
N GLY A 351 -54.10 -13.95 -20.09
CA GLY A 351 -54.76 -14.07 -21.38
C GLY A 351 -56.13 -14.72 -21.23
N SER A 352 -57.13 -13.96 -20.85
CA SER A 352 -58.54 -14.36 -21.06
C SER A 352 -59.14 -13.54 -22.20
N VAL A 353 -58.97 -14.07 -23.42
CA VAL A 353 -59.82 -13.70 -24.54
C VAL A 353 -60.99 -14.69 -24.52
N ARG A 354 -62.18 -14.18 -24.29
CA ARG A 354 -63.44 -14.79 -24.71
C ARG A 354 -64.02 -14.02 -25.88
#